data_cd0c896424e789eb88ef6c47b755f2e9
#
_entry.id   cd0c896424e789eb88ef6c47b755f2e9
#
_cell.length_a   1.000
_cell.length_b   1.000
_cell.length_c   1.000
_cell.angle_alpha   90.00
_cell.angle_beta   90.00
_cell.angle_gamma   90.00
#
_symmetry.space_group_name_H-M   'P 1'
#
loop_
_entity.id
_entity.type
_entity.pdbx_description
1 polymer ?
#
loop_
_entity_poly.entity_id
_entity_poly.type
_entity_poly.pdbx_seq_one_letter_code
_entity_poly.pdbx_strand_id
1 'polypeptide(L)'
;MQTGRPQNELDDDQTHPFEGVIYTDDEILEQFVGAMTSFSMAAADVIAHEFPWADHDSVVDLGTSEGVVPKRIAEENDHVHAIGADLPRIEQYFQNYVTESPAADRIEFRTVDFFADEALPAADVYILGHILHDWPHEETRAILSKVHDAVTPGGAVVVYGTMIDEERRDAALPLLMSLNMLIETPAGSDYTAGQCIEWLHQAGFEGGEATPLPGPETMVVARK
;
A
#
# COMPACT_ATOMS: atom_id res chain seq x y z
N MET A 1 3.54 -19.16 -17.23
CA MET A 1 3.51 -20.14 -16.13
C MET A 1 4.51 -21.31 -16.29
N GLN A 2 4.91 -21.72 -17.46
CA GLN A 2 5.90 -22.82 -17.61
C GLN A 2 7.33 -22.44 -17.19
N THR A 3 7.66 -21.15 -17.19
CA THR A 3 9.00 -20.65 -16.87
C THR A 3 9.13 -20.13 -15.43
N GLY A 4 8.02 -19.87 -14.73
CA GLY A 4 8.00 -19.21 -13.43
C GLY A 4 8.45 -17.74 -13.46
N ARG A 5 8.56 -17.15 -14.64
CA ARG A 5 8.90 -15.73 -14.83
C ARG A 5 7.64 -14.92 -15.15
N PRO A 6 7.62 -13.61 -14.81
CA PRO A 6 6.59 -12.70 -15.29
C PRO A 6 6.40 -12.82 -16.81
N GLN A 7 5.20 -12.55 -17.27
CA GLN A 7 4.87 -12.63 -18.70
C GLN A 7 4.88 -11.25 -19.38
N ASN A 8 5.26 -10.22 -18.62
CA ASN A 8 5.46 -8.87 -19.15
C ASN A 8 6.69 -8.82 -20.03
N GLU A 9 6.79 -7.78 -20.85
CA GLU A 9 7.97 -7.47 -21.66
C GLU A 9 9.08 -6.90 -20.75
N LEU A 10 9.66 -7.77 -19.91
CA LEU A 10 10.84 -7.44 -19.09
C LEU A 10 12.09 -7.81 -19.87
N ASP A 11 13.10 -6.93 -19.84
CA ASP A 11 14.44 -7.25 -20.31
C ASP A 11 15.06 -8.35 -19.43
N ASP A 12 16.06 -9.08 -19.96
CA ASP A 12 16.65 -10.26 -19.29
C ASP A 12 17.26 -9.97 -17.90
N ASP A 13 17.58 -8.70 -17.60
CA ASP A 13 18.17 -8.19 -16.36
C ASP A 13 17.13 -7.56 -15.41
N GLN A 14 15.88 -7.39 -15.86
CA GLN A 14 14.80 -6.81 -15.05
C GLN A 14 14.02 -7.91 -14.35
N THR A 15 13.79 -7.71 -13.07
CA THR A 15 13.15 -8.72 -12.21
C THR A 15 11.73 -8.34 -11.82
N HIS A 16 11.34 -7.05 -11.89
CA HIS A 16 10.03 -6.58 -11.48
C HIS A 16 9.45 -5.58 -12.50
N PRO A 17 8.12 -5.58 -12.78
CA PRO A 17 7.47 -4.69 -13.74
C PRO A 17 7.64 -3.20 -13.39
N PHE A 18 7.75 -2.85 -12.11
CA PHE A 18 8.03 -1.49 -11.68
C PHE A 18 9.39 -0.98 -12.18
N GLU A 19 10.42 -1.82 -12.22
CA GLU A 19 11.76 -1.45 -12.71
C GLU A 19 11.83 -1.41 -14.23
N GLY A 20 11.10 -2.29 -14.91
CA GLY A 20 11.27 -2.55 -16.32
C GLY A 20 10.33 -1.80 -17.25
N VAL A 21 9.07 -1.66 -16.88
CA VAL A 21 8.03 -1.14 -17.78
C VAL A 21 7.32 0.06 -17.17
N ILE A 22 6.73 -0.10 -15.98
CA ILE A 22 5.82 0.91 -15.42
C ILE A 22 6.56 2.22 -15.14
N TYR A 23 7.73 2.17 -14.50
CA TYR A 23 8.46 3.37 -14.11
C TYR A 23 9.49 3.84 -15.14
N THR A 24 9.58 3.24 -16.30
CA THR A 24 10.49 3.67 -17.37
C THR A 24 9.83 4.49 -18.46
N ASP A 25 8.51 4.39 -18.62
CA ASP A 25 7.71 5.10 -19.61
C ASP A 25 6.72 6.06 -18.94
N ASP A 26 6.75 7.35 -19.32
CA ASP A 26 5.93 8.39 -18.68
C ASP A 26 4.43 8.19 -18.95
N GLU A 27 4.03 7.73 -20.14
CA GLU A 27 2.62 7.53 -20.48
C GLU A 27 2.04 6.31 -19.72
N ILE A 28 2.82 5.24 -19.62
CA ILE A 28 2.43 4.04 -18.85
C ILE A 28 2.34 4.38 -17.36
N LEU A 29 3.31 5.13 -16.83
CA LEU A 29 3.31 5.54 -15.43
C LEU A 29 2.11 6.43 -15.11
N GLU A 30 1.78 7.42 -15.94
CA GLU A 30 0.61 8.29 -15.74
C GLU A 30 -0.70 7.49 -15.72
N GLN A 31 -0.85 6.54 -16.64
CA GLN A 31 -2.02 5.66 -16.65
C GLN A 31 -2.09 4.76 -15.41
N PHE A 32 -0.95 4.22 -14.98
CA PHE A 32 -0.86 3.37 -13.80
C PHE A 32 -1.23 4.12 -12.52
N VAL A 33 -0.61 5.27 -12.24
CA VAL A 33 -0.89 6.04 -11.02
C VAL A 33 -2.33 6.52 -10.97
N GLY A 34 -2.90 6.96 -12.10
CA GLY A 34 -4.31 7.34 -12.20
C GLY A 34 -5.28 6.17 -11.98
N ALA A 35 -4.92 4.97 -12.44
CA ALA A 35 -5.70 3.76 -12.15
C ALA A 35 -5.65 3.41 -10.66
N MET A 36 -4.46 3.44 -10.02
CA MET A 36 -4.31 3.18 -8.58
C MET A 36 -5.07 4.19 -7.72
N THR A 37 -5.05 5.47 -8.08
CA THR A 37 -5.89 6.50 -7.44
C THR A 37 -7.37 6.14 -7.50
N SER A 38 -7.84 5.70 -8.67
CA SER A 38 -9.25 5.32 -8.86
C SER A 38 -9.66 4.09 -8.03
N PHE A 39 -8.78 3.10 -7.91
CA PHE A 39 -9.01 1.92 -7.07
C PHE A 39 -9.02 2.27 -5.58
N SER A 40 -8.09 3.10 -5.13
CA SER A 40 -7.93 3.43 -3.70
C SER A 40 -8.93 4.46 -3.17
N MET A 41 -9.67 5.17 -4.03
CA MET A 41 -10.52 6.29 -3.62
C MET A 41 -11.58 5.91 -2.58
N ALA A 42 -12.29 4.80 -2.80
CA ALA A 42 -13.33 4.35 -1.87
C ALA A 42 -12.77 3.86 -0.53
N ALA A 43 -11.61 3.19 -0.55
CA ALA A 43 -10.90 2.80 0.66
C ALA A 43 -10.39 4.02 1.42
N ALA A 44 -9.81 5.00 0.73
CA ALA A 44 -9.34 6.25 1.32
C ALA A 44 -10.45 6.99 2.07
N ASP A 45 -11.66 7.08 1.48
CA ASP A 45 -12.81 7.71 2.13
C ASP A 45 -13.19 6.98 3.43
N VAL A 46 -13.26 5.66 3.43
CA VAL A 46 -13.61 4.87 4.63
C VAL A 46 -12.51 4.98 5.68
N ILE A 47 -11.25 4.85 5.30
CA ILE A 47 -10.10 4.96 6.23
C ILE A 47 -10.08 6.36 6.87
N ALA A 48 -10.30 7.42 6.10
CA ALA A 48 -10.31 8.79 6.61
C ALA A 48 -11.41 9.06 7.65
N HIS A 49 -12.57 8.41 7.50
CA HIS A 49 -13.72 8.63 8.37
C HIS A 49 -13.84 7.64 9.53
N GLU A 50 -13.52 6.37 9.31
CA GLU A 50 -13.84 5.30 10.27
C GLU A 50 -12.66 4.86 11.14
N PHE A 51 -11.42 5.10 10.71
CA PHE A 51 -10.27 4.84 11.55
C PHE A 51 -10.23 5.85 12.71
N PRO A 52 -9.86 5.46 13.95
CA PRO A 52 -9.89 6.32 15.13
C PRO A 52 -8.74 7.34 15.16
N TRP A 53 -8.76 8.33 14.27
CA TRP A 53 -7.71 9.34 14.12
C TRP A 53 -7.50 10.22 15.35
N ALA A 54 -8.50 10.34 16.25
CA ALA A 54 -8.40 11.20 17.41
C ALA A 54 -7.20 10.92 18.33
N ASP A 55 -6.63 9.72 18.24
CA ASP A 55 -5.48 9.29 19.05
C ASP A 55 -4.16 9.27 18.26
N HIS A 56 -4.15 9.78 17.02
CA HIS A 56 -3.01 9.67 16.09
C HIS A 56 -2.80 10.99 15.35
N ASP A 57 -1.59 11.56 15.45
CA ASP A 57 -1.25 12.87 14.86
C ASP A 57 -0.52 12.75 13.50
N SER A 58 -0.04 11.55 13.15
CA SER A 58 0.78 11.35 11.95
C SER A 58 0.48 10.04 11.24
N VAL A 59 0.55 10.09 9.91
CA VAL A 59 0.38 8.90 9.04
C VAL A 59 1.40 8.88 7.92
N VAL A 60 1.89 7.69 7.59
CA VAL A 60 2.67 7.41 6.39
C VAL A 60 1.87 6.44 5.51
N ASP A 61 1.61 6.83 4.27
CA ASP A 61 1.10 5.97 3.22
C ASP A 61 2.27 5.46 2.39
N LEU A 62 2.59 4.18 2.52
CA LEU A 62 3.77 3.54 1.94
C LEU A 62 3.43 2.92 0.58
N GLY A 63 4.03 3.44 -0.49
CA GLY A 63 3.64 3.20 -1.87
C GLY A 63 2.43 4.05 -2.27
N THR A 64 2.53 5.35 -1.99
CA THR A 64 1.39 6.29 -1.99
C THR A 64 0.81 6.62 -3.36
N SER A 65 1.56 6.35 -4.45
CA SER A 65 1.17 6.77 -5.80
C SER A 65 0.86 8.28 -5.86
N GLU A 66 -0.26 8.72 -6.42
CA GLU A 66 -0.63 10.15 -6.46
C GLU A 66 -1.02 10.74 -5.11
N GLY A 67 -1.17 9.93 -4.05
CA GLY A 67 -1.44 10.43 -2.70
C GLY A 67 -2.93 10.61 -2.36
N VAL A 68 -3.83 9.84 -2.94
CA VAL A 68 -5.27 9.92 -2.64
C VAL A 68 -5.55 9.61 -1.16
N VAL A 69 -4.87 8.65 -0.58
CA VAL A 69 -5.08 8.23 0.82
C VAL A 69 -4.63 9.31 1.82
N PRO A 70 -3.36 9.77 1.81
CA PRO A 70 -2.91 10.82 2.71
C PRO A 70 -3.69 12.13 2.53
N LYS A 71 -4.10 12.45 1.28
CA LYS A 71 -4.92 13.62 1.00
C LYS A 71 -6.28 13.53 1.70
N ARG A 72 -7.02 12.42 1.53
CA ARG A 72 -8.34 12.26 2.15
C ARG A 72 -8.27 12.25 3.67
N ILE A 73 -7.25 11.60 4.26
CA ILE A 73 -7.06 11.59 5.71
C ILE A 73 -6.83 13.00 6.24
N ALA A 74 -5.91 13.76 5.63
CA ALA A 74 -5.61 15.12 6.07
C ALA A 74 -6.76 16.11 5.83
N GLU A 75 -7.59 15.92 4.82
CA GLU A 75 -8.79 16.74 4.58
C GLU A 75 -9.88 16.53 5.63
N GLU A 76 -10.06 15.29 6.10
CA GLU A 76 -11.10 14.95 7.08
C GLU A 76 -10.63 15.12 8.53
N ASN A 77 -9.30 15.13 8.79
CA ASN A 77 -8.73 15.17 10.12
C ASN A 77 -7.71 16.31 10.23
N ASP A 78 -8.16 17.48 10.66
CA ASP A 78 -7.40 18.74 10.67
C ASP A 78 -6.10 18.71 11.49
N HIS A 79 -5.95 17.78 12.43
CA HIS A 79 -4.76 17.64 13.27
C HIS A 79 -3.73 16.66 12.69
N VAL A 80 -4.10 15.85 11.70
CA VAL A 80 -3.23 14.80 11.15
C VAL A 80 -2.26 15.38 10.10
N HIS A 81 -0.98 15.08 10.29
CA HIS A 81 0.07 15.27 9.30
C HIS A 81 0.29 13.99 8.51
N ALA A 82 0.22 14.10 7.20
CA ALA A 82 0.28 12.94 6.30
C ALA A 82 1.53 12.97 5.43
N ILE A 83 2.19 11.83 5.32
CA ILE A 83 3.35 11.61 4.45
C ILE A 83 2.96 10.58 3.40
N GLY A 84 3.06 10.96 2.12
CA GLY A 84 3.09 10.00 1.03
C GLY A 84 4.52 9.58 0.78
N ALA A 85 4.81 8.27 0.84
CA ALA A 85 6.14 7.72 0.69
C ALA A 85 6.19 6.79 -0.54
N ASP A 86 7.08 7.10 -1.50
CA ASP A 86 7.20 6.34 -2.75
C ASP A 86 8.57 6.59 -3.40
N LEU A 87 8.83 5.95 -4.54
CA LEU A 87 10.03 6.17 -5.33
C LEU A 87 10.08 7.60 -5.90
N PRO A 88 11.27 8.15 -6.14
CA PRO A 88 11.44 9.57 -6.52
C PRO A 88 10.66 9.96 -7.78
N ARG A 89 10.41 9.02 -8.69
CA ARG A 89 9.69 9.28 -9.94
C ARG A 89 8.19 9.58 -9.73
N ILE A 90 7.63 9.21 -8.59
CA ILE A 90 6.24 9.47 -8.22
C ILE A 90 6.03 10.90 -7.71
N GLU A 91 7.06 11.57 -7.20
CA GLU A 91 6.95 12.87 -6.55
C GLU A 91 6.16 13.91 -7.38
N GLN A 92 6.39 13.99 -8.69
CA GLN A 92 5.69 14.95 -9.55
C GLN A 92 4.18 14.68 -9.62
N TYR A 93 3.77 13.42 -9.73
CA TYR A 93 2.36 13.03 -9.78
C TYR A 93 1.69 13.31 -8.44
N PHE A 94 2.33 12.96 -7.35
CA PHE A 94 1.88 13.27 -5.99
C PHE A 94 1.70 14.78 -5.78
N GLN A 95 2.69 15.59 -6.09
CA GLN A 95 2.62 17.05 -5.93
C GLN A 95 1.49 17.66 -6.76
N ASN A 96 1.30 17.21 -8.00
CA ASN A 96 0.21 17.68 -8.85
C ASN A 96 -1.16 17.36 -8.25
N TYR A 97 -1.32 16.17 -7.65
CA TYR A 97 -2.59 15.71 -7.09
C TYR A 97 -2.95 16.39 -5.76
N VAL A 98 -1.95 16.61 -4.88
CA VAL A 98 -2.20 17.14 -3.54
C VAL A 98 -2.19 18.67 -3.46
N THR A 99 -1.60 19.36 -4.43
CA THR A 99 -1.41 20.84 -4.39
C THR A 99 -2.71 21.64 -4.28
N GLU A 100 -3.81 21.13 -4.81
CA GLU A 100 -5.13 21.80 -4.75
C GLU A 100 -5.93 21.43 -3.49
N SER A 101 -5.39 20.56 -2.62
CA SER A 101 -6.05 20.20 -1.37
C SER A 101 -6.07 21.35 -0.38
N PRO A 102 -7.16 21.59 0.35
CA PRO A 102 -7.18 22.55 1.47
C PRO A 102 -6.24 22.12 2.61
N ALA A 103 -5.79 20.88 2.63
CA ALA A 103 -4.85 20.32 3.61
C ALA A 103 -3.41 20.22 3.08
N ALA A 104 -3.09 20.82 1.93
CA ALA A 104 -1.78 20.66 1.26
C ALA A 104 -0.58 21.01 2.14
N ASP A 105 -0.73 21.95 3.08
CA ASP A 105 0.30 22.35 4.04
C ASP A 105 0.61 21.30 5.12
N ARG A 106 -0.21 20.26 5.24
CA ARG A 106 -0.03 19.12 6.15
C ARG A 106 0.25 17.79 5.42
N ILE A 107 0.47 17.85 4.12
CA ILE A 107 0.75 16.67 3.29
C ILE A 107 2.15 16.81 2.68
N GLU A 108 3.01 15.86 2.95
CA GLU A 108 4.40 15.85 2.52
C GLU A 108 4.71 14.62 1.67
N PHE A 109 5.58 14.76 0.65
CA PHE A 109 6.17 13.63 -0.07
C PHE A 109 7.53 13.28 0.51
N ARG A 110 7.79 11.99 0.67
CA ARG A 110 9.11 11.44 1.02
C ARG A 110 9.52 10.37 0.02
N THR A 111 10.70 10.53 -0.55
CA THR A 111 11.31 9.45 -1.33
C THR A 111 11.68 8.30 -0.42
N VAL A 112 11.14 7.13 -0.71
CA VAL A 112 11.40 5.88 0.03
C VAL A 112 11.54 4.73 -0.96
N ASP A 113 12.58 3.93 -0.77
CA ASP A 113 12.71 2.60 -1.35
C ASP A 113 12.52 1.57 -0.22
N PHE A 114 11.56 0.67 -0.37
CA PHE A 114 11.22 -0.35 0.65
C PHE A 114 12.42 -1.24 0.99
N PHE A 115 13.30 -1.46 0.04
CA PHE A 115 14.41 -2.39 0.13
C PHE A 115 15.76 -1.73 0.41
N ALA A 116 15.82 -0.39 0.38
CA ALA A 116 17.03 0.32 0.80
C ALA A 116 17.31 0.12 2.30
N ASP A 117 18.56 0.27 2.72
CA ASP A 117 18.94 0.14 4.13
C ASP A 117 18.49 1.31 5.02
N GLU A 118 17.91 2.34 4.43
CA GLU A 118 17.42 3.52 5.14
C GLU A 118 16.17 3.20 5.98
N ALA A 119 16.10 3.84 7.15
CA ALA A 119 14.95 3.73 8.03
C ALA A 119 13.75 4.49 7.44
N LEU A 120 12.55 3.93 7.60
CA LEU A 120 11.31 4.60 7.24
C LEU A 120 11.02 5.79 8.19
N PRO A 121 10.28 6.82 7.74
CA PRO A 121 9.86 7.94 8.59
C PRO A 121 9.05 7.45 9.80
N ALA A 122 9.34 7.94 11.00
CA ALA A 122 8.52 7.60 12.17
C ALA A 122 7.12 8.23 12.09
N ALA A 123 6.07 7.44 12.37
CA ALA A 123 4.69 7.93 12.42
C ALA A 123 3.81 7.07 13.33
N ASP A 124 2.64 7.59 13.69
CA ASP A 124 1.68 6.86 14.52
C ASP A 124 0.94 5.79 13.74
N VAL A 125 0.65 6.05 12.47
CA VAL A 125 -0.05 5.11 11.61
C VAL A 125 0.72 4.89 10.31
N TYR A 126 0.81 3.63 9.90
CA TYR A 126 1.28 3.25 8.56
C TYR A 126 0.15 2.64 7.76
N ILE A 127 0.05 3.03 6.51
CA ILE A 127 -0.92 2.47 5.56
C ILE A 127 -0.16 1.80 4.42
N LEU A 128 -0.59 0.59 4.06
CA LEU A 128 -0.10 -0.17 2.91
C LEU A 128 -1.31 -0.60 2.08
N GLY A 129 -1.57 0.14 1.01
CA GLY A 129 -2.65 -0.13 0.07
C GLY A 129 -2.14 -0.80 -1.19
N HIS A 130 -2.60 -2.01 -1.52
CA HIS A 130 -2.18 -2.74 -2.72
C HIS A 130 -0.67 -2.98 -2.85
N ILE A 131 0.05 -3.09 -1.72
CA ILE A 131 1.51 -3.25 -1.71
C ILE A 131 1.94 -4.71 -1.54
N LEU A 132 1.37 -5.39 -0.54
CA LEU A 132 1.92 -6.68 -0.12
C LEU A 132 1.74 -7.79 -1.16
N HIS A 133 0.76 -7.66 -2.05
CA HIS A 133 0.50 -8.66 -3.08
C HIS A 133 1.52 -8.65 -4.23
N ASP A 134 2.29 -7.60 -4.38
CA ASP A 134 3.32 -7.49 -5.42
C ASP A 134 4.57 -8.29 -5.09
N TRP A 135 4.77 -8.61 -3.82
CA TRP A 135 6.03 -9.11 -3.30
C TRP A 135 5.93 -10.57 -2.79
N PRO A 136 6.99 -11.37 -2.97
CA PRO A 136 7.06 -12.67 -2.33
C PRO A 136 7.15 -12.54 -0.80
N HIS A 137 6.83 -13.63 -0.10
CA HIS A 137 6.68 -13.63 1.37
C HIS A 137 7.92 -13.14 2.14
N GLU A 138 9.12 -13.31 1.61
CA GLU A 138 10.35 -12.87 2.27
C GLU A 138 10.42 -11.34 2.28
N GLU A 139 10.17 -10.71 1.15
CA GLU A 139 10.10 -9.26 0.97
C GLU A 139 8.94 -8.65 1.74
N THR A 140 7.75 -9.29 1.71
CA THR A 140 6.60 -8.88 2.52
C THR A 140 6.96 -8.79 4.01
N ARG A 141 7.67 -9.78 4.55
CA ARG A 141 8.14 -9.74 5.95
C ARG A 141 9.15 -8.64 6.20
N ALA A 142 10.07 -8.42 5.26
CA ALA A 142 11.06 -7.34 5.37
C ALA A 142 10.38 -5.97 5.43
N ILE A 143 9.41 -5.71 4.54
CA ILE A 143 8.60 -4.49 4.54
C ILE A 143 7.89 -4.33 5.88
N LEU A 144 7.14 -5.33 6.33
CA LEU A 144 6.37 -5.26 7.58
C LEU A 144 7.25 -5.10 8.83
N SER A 145 8.45 -5.69 8.84
CA SER A 145 9.42 -5.47 9.92
C SER A 145 9.91 -4.02 9.98
N LYS A 146 10.25 -3.42 8.83
CA LYS A 146 10.62 -2.00 8.76
C LYS A 146 9.47 -1.08 9.19
N VAL A 147 8.26 -1.40 8.77
CA VAL A 147 7.04 -0.65 9.17
C VAL A 147 6.85 -0.75 10.69
N HIS A 148 6.98 -1.95 11.26
CA HIS A 148 6.90 -2.13 12.72
C HIS A 148 7.94 -1.27 13.44
N ASP A 149 9.19 -1.24 12.98
CA ASP A 149 10.24 -0.43 13.60
C ASP A 149 9.91 1.08 13.56
N ALA A 150 9.30 1.55 12.48
CA ALA A 150 8.97 2.96 12.23
C ALA A 150 7.68 3.43 12.92
N VAL A 151 6.70 2.55 13.15
CA VAL A 151 5.47 2.88 13.90
C VAL A 151 5.82 3.24 15.33
N THR A 152 5.28 4.35 15.85
CA THR A 152 5.48 4.77 17.24
C THR A 152 4.77 3.83 18.23
N PRO A 153 5.25 3.71 19.49
CA PRO A 153 4.56 2.90 20.51
C PRO A 153 3.10 3.31 20.70
N GLY A 154 2.20 2.34 20.60
CA GLY A 154 0.74 2.57 20.64
C GLY A 154 0.11 2.95 19.31
N GLY A 155 0.93 3.03 18.26
CA GLY A 155 0.47 3.27 16.90
C GLY A 155 -0.13 2.03 16.22
N ALA A 156 -0.42 2.15 14.94
CA ALA A 156 -1.11 1.13 14.17
C ALA A 156 -0.55 0.95 12.76
N VAL A 157 -0.80 -0.20 12.19
CA VAL A 157 -0.68 -0.46 10.75
C VAL A 157 -2.03 -0.77 10.16
N VAL A 158 -2.31 -0.20 9.00
CA VAL A 158 -3.51 -0.45 8.18
C VAL A 158 -3.03 -1.06 6.86
N VAL A 159 -3.46 -2.27 6.57
CA VAL A 159 -3.22 -2.94 5.29
C VAL A 159 -4.56 -3.08 4.59
N TYR A 160 -4.68 -2.61 3.36
CA TYR A 160 -5.89 -2.80 2.57
C TYR A 160 -5.59 -3.24 1.15
N GLY A 161 -6.58 -3.86 0.54
CA GLY A 161 -6.53 -4.32 -0.84
C GLY A 161 -7.51 -5.45 -1.10
N THR A 162 -7.42 -6.00 -2.29
CA THR A 162 -8.25 -7.14 -2.70
C THR A 162 -7.76 -8.40 -1.99
N MET A 163 -8.48 -8.86 -0.97
CA MET A 163 -8.11 -10.07 -0.23
C MET A 163 -8.99 -11.25 -0.62
N ILE A 164 -8.40 -12.44 -0.66
CA ILE A 164 -9.09 -13.69 -1.00
C ILE A 164 -9.87 -14.17 0.24
N ASP A 165 -11.04 -14.75 0.03
CA ASP A 165 -11.78 -15.43 1.11
C ASP A 165 -10.99 -16.62 1.68
N GLU A 166 -11.17 -16.90 2.98
CA GLU A 166 -10.40 -17.94 3.69
C GLU A 166 -10.52 -19.34 3.06
N GLU A 167 -11.66 -19.64 2.46
CA GLU A 167 -11.90 -20.92 1.78
C GLU A 167 -11.43 -20.94 0.32
N ARG A 168 -11.04 -19.77 -0.24
CA ARG A 168 -10.59 -19.58 -1.63
C ARG A 168 -11.60 -20.08 -2.67
N ARG A 169 -12.89 -19.77 -2.49
CA ARG A 169 -13.97 -20.29 -3.33
C ARG A 169 -14.94 -19.26 -3.87
N ASP A 170 -15.26 -18.25 -3.09
CA ASP A 170 -16.39 -17.37 -3.36
C ASP A 170 -16.00 -16.01 -3.91
N ALA A 171 -14.79 -15.55 -3.64
CA ALA A 171 -14.28 -14.26 -4.09
C ALA A 171 -13.67 -14.35 -5.50
N ALA A 172 -14.49 -14.40 -6.55
CA ALA A 172 -14.02 -14.60 -7.91
C ALA A 172 -13.05 -13.50 -8.39
N LEU A 173 -13.34 -12.23 -8.10
CA LEU A 173 -12.47 -11.12 -8.49
C LEU A 173 -11.13 -11.14 -7.76
N PRO A 174 -11.05 -11.28 -6.41
CA PRO A 174 -9.79 -11.48 -5.72
C PRO A 174 -8.96 -12.66 -6.25
N LEU A 175 -9.59 -13.79 -6.56
CA LEU A 175 -8.89 -14.95 -7.13
C LEU A 175 -8.33 -14.66 -8.53
N LEU A 176 -9.04 -13.89 -9.36
CA LEU A 176 -8.55 -13.44 -10.67
C LEU A 176 -7.41 -12.44 -10.52
N MET A 177 -7.48 -11.51 -9.55
CA MET A 177 -6.39 -10.57 -9.26
C MET A 177 -5.14 -11.30 -8.78
N SER A 178 -5.28 -12.30 -7.91
CA SER A 178 -4.15 -13.14 -7.50
C SER A 178 -3.50 -13.87 -8.68
N LEU A 179 -4.29 -14.33 -9.65
CA LEU A 179 -3.76 -14.91 -10.88
C LEU A 179 -3.04 -13.85 -11.74
N ASN A 180 -3.57 -12.62 -11.78
CA ASN A 180 -2.92 -11.50 -12.45
C ASN A 180 -1.55 -11.19 -11.83
N MET A 181 -1.45 -11.13 -10.49
CA MET A 181 -0.17 -10.92 -9.80
C MET A 181 0.87 -11.99 -10.17
N LEU A 182 0.47 -13.25 -10.28
CA LEU A 182 1.36 -14.35 -10.73
C LEU A 182 1.84 -14.19 -12.19
N ILE A 183 1.11 -13.44 -13.00
CA ILE A 183 1.48 -13.15 -14.40
C ILE A 183 2.37 -11.92 -14.47
N GLU A 184 2.06 -10.89 -13.69
CA GLU A 184 2.68 -9.59 -13.74
C GLU A 184 3.98 -9.51 -12.92
N THR A 185 4.09 -10.23 -11.80
CA THR A 185 5.20 -10.13 -10.86
C THR A 185 5.97 -11.46 -10.72
N PRO A 186 7.22 -11.44 -10.25
CA PRO A 186 8.02 -12.67 -10.10
C PRO A 186 7.44 -13.71 -9.14
N ALA A 187 6.73 -13.27 -8.09
CA ALA A 187 6.17 -14.16 -7.08
C ALA A 187 5.05 -13.50 -6.25
N GLY A 188 4.47 -12.41 -6.74
CA GLY A 188 3.33 -11.75 -6.09
C GLY A 188 2.07 -12.61 -6.17
N SER A 189 1.22 -12.45 -5.19
CA SER A 189 -0.09 -13.11 -5.10
C SER A 189 -0.96 -12.44 -4.07
N ASP A 190 -2.26 -12.41 -4.28
CA ASP A 190 -3.18 -11.99 -3.23
C ASP A 190 -3.25 -13.04 -2.10
N TYR A 191 -3.69 -12.59 -0.95
CA TYR A 191 -3.69 -13.33 0.31
C TYR A 191 -5.02 -13.18 1.03
N THR A 192 -5.27 -14.01 2.05
CA THR A 192 -6.45 -13.89 2.90
C THR A 192 -6.20 -12.88 4.03
N ALA A 193 -7.28 -12.37 4.64
CA ALA A 193 -7.16 -11.51 5.82
C ALA A 193 -6.44 -12.22 6.98
N GLY A 194 -6.70 -13.52 7.17
CA GLY A 194 -6.00 -14.35 8.16
C GLY A 194 -4.49 -14.44 7.90
N GLN A 195 -4.08 -14.61 6.65
CA GLN A 195 -2.66 -14.59 6.30
C GLN A 195 -2.01 -13.22 6.55
N CYS A 196 -2.70 -12.12 6.22
CA CYS A 196 -2.24 -10.78 6.52
C CYS A 196 -2.00 -10.59 8.03
N ILE A 197 -2.98 -10.97 8.85
CA ILE A 197 -2.88 -10.89 10.32
C ILE A 197 -1.70 -11.74 10.84
N GLU A 198 -1.50 -12.93 10.29
CA GLU A 198 -0.36 -13.78 10.66
C GLU A 198 0.98 -13.10 10.34
N TRP A 199 1.13 -12.47 9.17
CA TRP A 199 2.34 -11.74 8.82
C TRP A 199 2.60 -10.53 9.71
N LEU A 200 1.54 -9.80 10.06
CA LEU A 200 1.61 -8.67 11.01
C LEU A 200 2.07 -9.14 12.40
N HIS A 201 1.55 -10.27 12.91
CA HIS A 201 2.03 -10.87 14.17
C HIS A 201 3.49 -11.29 14.10
N GLN A 202 3.93 -11.87 12.98
CA GLN A 202 5.33 -12.25 12.77
C GLN A 202 6.27 -11.03 12.74
N ALA A 203 5.78 -9.88 12.31
CA ALA A 203 6.51 -8.60 12.34
C ALA A 203 6.50 -7.92 13.72
N GLY A 204 5.69 -8.39 14.67
CA GLY A 204 5.63 -7.87 16.04
C GLY A 204 4.39 -7.04 16.37
N PHE A 205 3.46 -6.86 15.43
CA PHE A 205 2.18 -6.21 15.71
C PHE A 205 1.25 -7.13 16.52
N GLU A 206 0.33 -6.52 17.25
CA GLU A 206 -0.66 -7.23 18.07
C GLU A 206 -2.08 -7.00 17.55
N GLY A 207 -3.00 -7.90 17.89
CA GLY A 207 -4.40 -7.85 17.45
C GLY A 207 -4.54 -8.28 15.99
N GLY A 208 -5.37 -7.58 15.25
CA GLY A 208 -5.69 -7.85 13.86
C GLY A 208 -7.20 -7.94 13.65
N GLU A 209 -7.80 -6.88 13.16
CA GLU A 209 -9.21 -6.81 12.83
C GLU A 209 -9.38 -6.62 11.32
N ALA A 210 -10.15 -7.51 10.71
CA ALA A 210 -10.46 -7.44 9.28
C ALA A 210 -11.85 -6.86 9.08
N THR A 211 -11.94 -5.79 8.28
CA THR A 211 -13.18 -5.09 7.97
C THR A 211 -13.36 -5.02 6.45
N PRO A 212 -14.50 -5.45 5.90
CA PRO A 212 -14.80 -5.26 4.48
C PRO A 212 -14.87 -3.76 4.14
N LEU A 213 -14.25 -3.38 3.02
CA LEU A 213 -14.37 -2.06 2.42
C LEU A 213 -15.36 -2.08 1.24
N PRO A 214 -15.75 -0.91 0.70
CA PRO A 214 -16.56 -0.88 -0.51
C PRO A 214 -15.91 -1.62 -1.68
N GLY A 215 -16.70 -2.41 -2.41
CA GLY A 215 -16.18 -3.22 -3.52
C GLY A 215 -15.57 -4.56 -3.03
N PRO A 216 -14.49 -5.03 -3.66
CA PRO A 216 -13.88 -6.32 -3.34
C PRO A 216 -12.78 -6.24 -2.26
N GLU A 217 -12.58 -5.09 -1.67
CA GLU A 217 -11.46 -4.82 -0.78
C GLU A 217 -11.75 -5.16 0.68
N THR A 218 -10.70 -5.45 1.40
CA THR A 218 -10.71 -5.66 2.85
C THR A 218 -9.59 -4.86 3.48
N MET A 219 -9.87 -4.25 4.62
CA MET A 219 -8.89 -3.57 5.47
C MET A 219 -8.56 -4.45 6.67
N VAL A 220 -7.28 -4.57 6.99
CA VAL A 220 -6.79 -5.20 8.23
C VAL A 220 -6.05 -4.13 9.05
N VAL A 221 -6.41 -4.01 10.32
CA VAL A 221 -5.77 -3.09 11.28
C VAL A 221 -5.12 -3.89 12.40
N ALA A 222 -3.83 -3.63 12.68
CA ALA A 222 -3.12 -4.18 13.83
C ALA A 222 -2.36 -3.06 14.57
N ARG A 223 -1.92 -3.32 15.82
CA ARG A 223 -1.34 -2.31 16.70
C ARG A 223 0.09 -2.68 17.13
N LYS A 224 0.90 -1.66 17.41
CA LYS A 224 2.23 -1.83 17.99
C LYS A 224 2.22 -1.72 19.50
#